data_0dc857d3ab77ab87d7491dfc1f997eb6
#
_entry.id   0dc857d3ab77ab87d7491dfc1f997eb6
#
_cell.length_a   1.000
_cell.length_b   1.000
_cell.length_c   1.000
_cell.angle_alpha   90.00
_cell.angle_beta   90.00
_cell.angle_gamma   90.00
#
_symmetry.space_group_name_H-M   'P 1'
#
loop_
_entity.id
_entity.type
_entity.pdbx_description
1 polymer ?
#
loop_
_entity_poly.entity_id
_entity_poly.type
_entity_poly.pdbx_seq_one_letter_code
_entity_poly.pdbx_strand_id
1 'polypeptide(L)'
;SDQLDKVKVDGEKCHSLENLLSMVLLNACDRLLRQGLLRAYRFEEQEVEGVRGKLNLAETLKSGKQLKGRTICQVDELTQDVVINRVIFSTLKRLMRIEGIDEDIRARLRKTLAKFPHIEEIRVTEGLLGRLLQHRLSGFYKLVLNICRLIWDSTLPCKDKDGRLEFLDFTEDDFRMNCIFERFLMNFCKLNC
;
A
#
# COMPACT_ATOMS: atom_id res chain seq x y z
N SER A 1 -16.41 -2.79 22.74
CA SER A 1 -15.83 -4.14 22.77
C SER A 1 -15.24 -4.44 21.40
N ASP A 2 -14.07 -3.83 21.14
CA ASP A 2 -13.34 -4.02 19.88
C ASP A 2 -12.61 -5.35 19.93
N GLN A 3 -13.20 -6.32 19.26
CA GLN A 3 -12.51 -7.55 18.93
C GLN A 3 -11.46 -7.20 17.86
N LEU A 4 -10.23 -6.99 18.32
CA LEU A 4 -9.06 -7.15 17.48
C LEU A 4 -9.04 -8.62 17.05
N ASP A 5 -9.67 -8.89 15.89
CA ASP A 5 -9.55 -10.19 15.25
C ASP A 5 -8.06 -10.45 14.99
N LYS A 6 -7.52 -11.33 15.81
CA LYS A 6 -6.13 -11.78 15.74
C LYS A 6 -5.88 -12.25 14.32
N VAL A 7 -4.94 -11.63 13.64
CA VAL A 7 -4.39 -12.16 12.40
C VAL A 7 -3.70 -13.47 12.82
N LYS A 8 -4.39 -14.59 12.65
CA LYS A 8 -3.83 -15.92 12.92
C LYS A 8 -2.71 -16.17 11.92
N VAL A 9 -1.50 -16.22 12.39
CA VAL A 9 -0.34 -16.69 11.64
C VAL A 9 -0.02 -18.08 12.18
N ASP A 10 -0.10 -19.09 11.33
CA ASP A 10 0.42 -20.42 11.66
C ASP A 10 1.94 -20.32 11.73
N GLY A 11 2.47 -20.14 12.94
CA GLY A 11 3.91 -19.94 13.20
C GLY A 11 4.78 -21.14 12.83
N GLU A 12 4.19 -22.31 12.60
CA GLU A 12 4.92 -23.54 12.26
C GLU A 12 5.42 -23.59 10.79
N LYS A 13 5.00 -22.66 9.93
CA LYS A 13 5.37 -22.67 8.49
C LYS A 13 6.29 -21.52 8.06
N CYS A 14 6.63 -20.58 8.93
CA CYS A 14 7.46 -19.45 8.56
C CYS A 14 8.89 -19.67 9.05
N HIS A 15 9.75 -20.20 8.18
CA HIS A 15 11.17 -20.44 8.49
C HIS A 15 12.02 -19.15 8.42
N SER A 16 11.47 -18.04 7.97
CA SER A 16 12.20 -16.80 7.80
C SER A 16 11.32 -15.57 8.04
N LEU A 17 11.94 -14.43 8.38
CA LEU A 17 11.24 -13.18 8.70
C LEU A 17 10.50 -12.63 7.48
N GLU A 18 11.09 -12.73 6.28
CA GLU A 18 10.46 -12.32 5.03
C GLU A 18 9.17 -13.09 4.73
N ASN A 19 9.16 -14.39 5.00
CA ASN A 19 7.98 -15.24 4.84
C ASN A 19 6.91 -14.88 5.86
N LEU A 20 7.29 -14.65 7.12
CA LEU A 20 6.36 -14.21 8.18
C LEU A 20 5.72 -12.87 7.83
N LEU A 21 6.50 -11.84 7.49
CA LEU A 21 5.97 -10.52 7.17
C LEU A 21 5.10 -10.55 5.90
N SER A 22 5.47 -11.35 4.91
CA SER A 22 4.67 -11.57 3.72
C SER A 22 3.31 -12.19 4.05
N MET A 23 3.27 -13.21 4.90
CA MET A 23 2.03 -13.84 5.34
C MET A 23 1.13 -12.88 6.13
N VAL A 24 1.71 -12.10 7.05
CA VAL A 24 0.97 -11.11 7.83
C VAL A 24 0.36 -10.05 6.91
N LEU A 25 1.14 -9.52 5.96
CA LEU A 25 0.64 -8.54 4.99
C LEU A 25 -0.45 -9.12 4.08
N LEU A 26 -0.27 -10.35 3.59
CA LEU A 26 -1.26 -11.04 2.76
C LEU A 26 -2.60 -11.25 3.50
N ASN A 27 -2.55 -11.69 4.76
CA ASN A 27 -3.75 -11.85 5.59
C ASN A 27 -4.46 -10.51 5.81
N ALA A 28 -3.69 -9.44 6.04
CA ALA A 28 -4.23 -8.09 6.15
C ALA A 28 -4.86 -7.61 4.84
N CYS A 29 -4.22 -7.85 3.69
CA CYS A 29 -4.75 -7.51 2.38
C CYS A 29 -6.03 -8.28 2.05
N ASP A 30 -6.11 -9.57 2.37
CA ASP A 30 -7.33 -10.36 2.18
C ASP A 30 -8.50 -9.79 2.99
N ARG A 31 -8.25 -9.26 4.19
CA ARG A 31 -9.28 -8.56 4.98
C ARG A 31 -9.69 -7.24 4.32
N LEU A 32 -8.71 -6.41 3.91
CA LEU A 32 -9.00 -5.14 3.23
C LEU A 32 -9.81 -5.34 1.94
N LEU A 33 -9.45 -6.35 1.14
CA LEU A 33 -10.16 -6.65 -0.11
C LEU A 33 -11.59 -7.13 0.14
N ARG A 34 -11.83 -7.87 1.22
CA ARG A 34 -13.20 -8.28 1.62
C ARG A 34 -14.03 -7.13 2.15
N GLN A 35 -13.44 -6.22 2.92
CA GLN A 35 -14.13 -5.04 3.48
C GLN A 35 -14.29 -3.92 2.45
N GLY A 36 -13.56 -3.97 1.36
CA GLY A 36 -13.39 -2.92 0.38
C GLY A 36 -12.21 -2.01 0.69
N LEU A 37 -11.41 -1.74 -0.34
CA LEU A 37 -10.28 -0.82 -0.23
C LEU A 37 -10.76 0.61 0.06
N LEU A 38 -9.91 1.40 0.73
CA LEU A 38 -10.17 2.81 0.97
C LEU A 38 -10.47 3.53 -0.35
N ARG A 39 -11.49 4.38 -0.32
CA ARG A 39 -11.87 5.21 -1.46
C ARG A 39 -11.76 6.67 -1.09
N ALA A 40 -11.38 7.49 -2.06
CA ALA A 40 -11.43 8.93 -1.94
C ALA A 40 -11.92 9.55 -3.26
N TYR A 41 -12.46 10.74 -3.17
CA TYR A 41 -12.79 11.51 -4.36
C TYR A 41 -11.51 12.06 -4.97
N ARG A 42 -11.34 11.82 -6.28
CA ARG A 42 -10.29 12.39 -7.09
C ARG A 42 -10.93 13.38 -8.04
N PHE A 43 -10.42 14.59 -8.05
CA PHE A 43 -10.85 15.61 -8.99
C PHE A 43 -10.06 15.43 -10.29
N GLU A 44 -10.75 15.12 -11.37
CA GLU A 44 -10.14 15.01 -12.69
C GLU A 44 -10.79 16.00 -13.65
N GLU A 45 -9.98 16.70 -14.45
CA GLU A 45 -10.47 17.49 -15.55
C GLU A 45 -10.71 16.57 -16.74
N GLN A 46 -11.96 16.45 -17.14
CA GLN A 46 -12.37 15.62 -18.27
C GLN A 46 -13.07 16.46 -19.32
N GLU A 47 -12.78 16.13 -20.58
CA GLU A 47 -13.54 16.65 -21.71
C GLU A 47 -14.85 15.87 -21.83
N VAL A 48 -15.97 16.58 -21.71
CA VAL A 48 -17.30 15.99 -21.76
C VAL A 48 -18.18 16.69 -22.78
N GLU A 49 -19.13 15.96 -23.32
CA GLU A 49 -20.20 16.57 -24.14
C GLU A 49 -21.23 17.23 -23.20
N GLY A 50 -21.46 18.54 -23.43
CA GLY A 50 -22.28 19.34 -22.51
C GLY A 50 -21.50 19.73 -21.22
N VAL A 51 -22.20 19.81 -20.09
CA VAL A 51 -21.63 20.19 -18.78
C VAL A 51 -21.89 19.07 -17.77
N ARG A 52 -20.81 18.55 -17.15
CA ARG A 52 -20.88 17.55 -16.09
C ARG A 52 -19.94 17.92 -14.97
N GLY A 53 -20.46 18.13 -13.77
CA GLY A 53 -19.67 18.58 -12.63
C GLY A 53 -19.38 20.08 -12.69
N LYS A 54 -18.20 20.50 -12.23
CA LYS A 54 -17.79 21.91 -12.19
C LYS A 54 -17.10 22.29 -13.51
N LEU A 55 -17.72 23.22 -14.26
CA LEU A 55 -17.18 23.72 -15.53
C LEU A 55 -15.89 24.52 -15.31
N ASN A 56 -14.81 24.13 -16.00
CA ASN A 56 -13.62 24.97 -16.13
C ASN A 56 -13.75 25.85 -17.39
N LEU A 57 -14.37 27.02 -17.23
CA LEU A 57 -14.67 27.92 -18.32
C LEU A 57 -13.38 28.44 -19.01
N ALA A 58 -12.36 28.72 -18.21
CA ALA A 58 -11.09 29.26 -18.73
C ALA A 58 -10.39 28.27 -19.68
N GLU A 59 -10.27 27.01 -19.30
CA GLU A 59 -9.65 25.97 -20.12
C GLU A 59 -10.55 25.59 -21.31
N THR A 60 -11.87 25.58 -21.13
CA THR A 60 -12.83 25.33 -22.20
C THR A 60 -12.69 26.39 -23.31
N LEU A 61 -12.62 27.68 -22.96
CA LEU A 61 -12.45 28.79 -23.91
C LEU A 61 -11.08 28.77 -24.58
N LYS A 62 -9.99 28.57 -23.81
CA LYS A 62 -8.64 28.49 -24.38
C LYS A 62 -8.48 27.36 -25.40
N SER A 63 -9.11 26.21 -25.11
CA SER A 63 -9.04 25.06 -26.02
C SER A 63 -9.94 25.13 -27.23
N GLY A 64 -10.85 26.11 -27.30
CA GLY A 64 -11.82 26.27 -28.42
C GLY A 64 -12.84 25.11 -28.52
N LYS A 65 -12.93 24.26 -27.51
CA LYS A 65 -13.74 23.04 -27.53
C LYS A 65 -15.25 23.31 -27.52
N GLN A 66 -15.66 24.46 -26.96
CA GLN A 66 -17.04 24.91 -26.98
C GLN A 66 -17.64 24.97 -28.39
N LEU A 67 -16.84 25.24 -29.44
CA LEU A 67 -17.30 25.24 -30.80
C LEU A 67 -17.74 23.88 -31.34
N LYS A 68 -17.30 22.81 -30.64
CA LYS A 68 -17.67 21.40 -30.90
C LYS A 68 -18.69 20.86 -29.91
N GLY A 69 -19.31 21.72 -29.09
CA GLY A 69 -20.24 21.29 -28.04
C GLY A 69 -19.59 20.54 -26.87
N ARG A 70 -18.26 20.66 -26.72
CA ARG A 70 -17.49 20.00 -25.65
C ARG A 70 -17.00 21.01 -24.65
N THR A 71 -16.98 20.64 -23.41
CA THR A 71 -16.50 21.46 -22.29
C THR A 71 -15.48 20.68 -21.45
N ILE A 72 -14.59 21.42 -20.79
CA ILE A 72 -13.68 20.85 -19.80
C ILE A 72 -14.35 21.04 -18.44
N CYS A 73 -14.68 19.91 -17.81
CA CYS A 73 -15.32 19.91 -16.50
C CYS A 73 -14.45 19.16 -15.48
N GLN A 74 -14.43 19.69 -14.26
CA GLN A 74 -13.90 18.98 -13.12
C GLN A 74 -14.95 18.00 -12.64
N VAL A 75 -14.65 16.72 -12.77
CA VAL A 75 -15.54 15.62 -12.37
C VAL A 75 -14.95 14.95 -11.13
N ASP A 76 -15.80 14.72 -10.15
CA ASP A 76 -15.43 13.99 -8.94
C ASP A 76 -15.59 12.50 -9.21
N GLU A 77 -14.48 11.77 -9.24
CA GLU A 77 -14.49 10.32 -9.38
C GLU A 77 -14.13 9.67 -8.05
N LEU A 78 -14.96 8.74 -7.60
CA LEU A 78 -14.69 7.94 -6.42
C LEU A 78 -13.73 6.80 -6.80
N THR A 79 -12.47 6.96 -6.44
CA THR A 79 -11.41 5.99 -6.80
C THR A 79 -10.87 5.24 -5.60
N GLN A 80 -10.41 4.02 -5.84
CA GLN A 80 -9.60 3.23 -4.90
C GLN A 80 -8.10 3.46 -5.10
N ASP A 81 -7.71 4.16 -6.17
CA ASP A 81 -6.32 4.51 -6.46
C ASP A 81 -5.85 5.68 -5.59
N VAL A 82 -5.87 5.46 -4.28
CA VAL A 82 -5.43 6.41 -3.25
C VAL A 82 -4.04 6.04 -2.75
N VAL A 83 -3.29 7.03 -2.25
CA VAL A 83 -1.88 6.88 -1.87
C VAL A 83 -1.67 5.72 -0.89
N ILE A 84 -2.59 5.50 0.04
CA ILE A 84 -2.52 4.40 1.01
C ILE A 84 -2.57 3.05 0.31
N ASN A 85 -3.53 2.85 -0.60
CA ASN A 85 -3.65 1.61 -1.35
C ASN A 85 -2.47 1.42 -2.32
N ARG A 86 -1.95 2.51 -2.90
CA ARG A 86 -0.72 2.50 -3.72
C ARG A 86 0.49 2.02 -2.92
N VAL A 87 0.66 2.47 -1.66
CA VAL A 87 1.72 1.99 -0.77
C VAL A 87 1.60 0.49 -0.53
N ILE A 88 0.41 0.01 -0.18
CA ILE A 88 0.16 -1.42 0.05
C ILE A 88 0.48 -2.23 -1.21
N PHE A 89 -0.03 -1.82 -2.36
CA PHE A 89 0.19 -2.45 -3.65
C PHE A 89 1.69 -2.49 -4.02
N SER A 90 2.39 -1.36 -3.88
CA SER A 90 3.83 -1.27 -4.14
C SER A 90 4.64 -2.15 -3.21
N THR A 91 4.20 -2.32 -1.95
CA THR A 91 4.85 -3.23 -0.99
C THR A 91 4.65 -4.69 -1.39
N LEU A 92 3.45 -5.09 -1.83
CA LEU A 92 3.22 -6.44 -2.37
C LEU A 92 4.09 -6.72 -3.60
N LYS A 93 4.22 -5.75 -4.51
CA LYS A 93 5.14 -5.87 -5.66
C LYS A 93 6.61 -5.96 -5.24
N ARG A 94 7.00 -5.22 -4.19
CA ARG A 94 8.35 -5.31 -3.64
C ARG A 94 8.63 -6.71 -3.12
N LEU A 95 7.71 -7.31 -2.36
CA LEU A 95 7.84 -8.69 -1.86
C LEU A 95 8.03 -9.71 -2.99
N MET A 96 7.38 -9.50 -4.15
CA MET A 96 7.59 -10.38 -5.31
C MET A 96 9.04 -10.41 -5.84
N ARG A 97 9.83 -9.38 -5.54
CA ARG A 97 11.23 -9.24 -5.98
C ARG A 97 12.24 -9.73 -4.94
N ILE A 98 11.78 -10.09 -3.73
CA ILE A 98 12.65 -10.56 -2.65
C ILE A 98 13.04 -12.01 -2.90
N GLU A 99 14.34 -12.31 -2.78
CA GLU A 99 14.86 -13.67 -2.76
C GLU A 99 14.50 -14.33 -1.42
N GLY A 100 14.39 -15.68 -1.39
CA GLY A 100 14.06 -16.40 -0.15
C GLY A 100 12.57 -16.51 0.18
N ILE A 101 11.67 -15.84 -0.54
CA ILE A 101 10.23 -16.03 -0.36
C ILE A 101 9.79 -17.36 -0.95
N ASP A 102 9.11 -18.18 -0.13
CA ASP A 102 8.56 -19.48 -0.51
C ASP A 102 7.61 -19.37 -1.72
N GLU A 103 7.62 -20.37 -2.59
CA GLU A 103 6.83 -20.34 -3.83
C GLU A 103 5.31 -20.30 -3.54
N ASP A 104 4.85 -20.93 -2.47
CA ASP A 104 3.44 -20.88 -2.05
C ASP A 104 3.01 -19.45 -1.68
N ILE A 105 3.87 -18.74 -0.94
CA ILE A 105 3.67 -17.34 -0.57
C ILE A 105 3.71 -16.48 -1.83
N ARG A 106 4.67 -16.72 -2.72
CA ARG A 106 4.79 -16.03 -4.00
C ARG A 106 3.57 -16.23 -4.90
N ALA A 107 3.05 -17.44 -4.97
CA ALA A 107 1.80 -17.73 -5.68
C ALA A 107 0.60 -16.98 -5.07
N ARG A 108 0.54 -16.89 -3.74
CA ARG A 108 -0.49 -16.12 -3.04
C ARG A 108 -0.35 -14.62 -3.28
N LEU A 109 0.88 -14.08 -3.30
CA LEU A 109 1.16 -12.68 -3.65
C LEU A 109 0.62 -12.35 -5.04
N ARG A 110 0.89 -13.20 -6.07
CA ARG A 110 0.37 -13.02 -7.43
C ARG A 110 -1.17 -12.96 -7.44
N LYS A 111 -1.82 -13.90 -6.76
CA LYS A 111 -3.29 -13.94 -6.66
C LYS A 111 -3.86 -12.70 -5.96
N THR A 112 -3.18 -12.21 -4.92
CA THR A 112 -3.62 -11.02 -4.19
C THR A 112 -3.44 -9.76 -5.02
N LEU A 113 -2.28 -9.59 -5.69
CA LEU A 113 -2.03 -8.48 -6.60
C LEU A 113 -3.07 -8.38 -7.73
N ALA A 114 -3.49 -9.52 -8.30
CA ALA A 114 -4.50 -9.56 -9.35
C ALA A 114 -5.89 -9.08 -8.88
N LYS A 115 -6.15 -9.06 -7.58
CA LYS A 115 -7.41 -8.55 -7.01
C LYS A 115 -7.42 -7.04 -6.79
N PHE A 116 -6.27 -6.37 -6.89
CA PHE A 116 -6.21 -4.91 -6.74
C PHE A 116 -6.67 -4.24 -8.04
N PRO A 117 -7.72 -3.41 -8.00
CA PRO A 117 -8.23 -2.76 -9.19
C PRO A 117 -7.35 -1.56 -9.54
N HIS A 118 -6.80 -1.51 -10.73
CA HIS A 118 -6.17 -0.33 -11.34
C HIS A 118 -5.40 0.61 -10.37
N ILE A 119 -4.63 0.01 -9.44
CA ILE A 119 -3.82 0.75 -8.47
C ILE A 119 -2.44 1.01 -9.06
N GLU A 120 -2.03 2.27 -9.05
CA GLU A 120 -0.71 2.68 -9.55
C GLU A 120 0.40 2.31 -8.57
N GLU A 121 1.51 1.76 -9.11
CA GLU A 121 2.73 1.55 -8.34
C GLU A 121 3.43 2.88 -8.09
N ILE A 122 3.85 3.13 -6.86
CA ILE A 122 4.56 4.35 -6.48
C ILE A 122 5.88 4.03 -5.79
N ARG A 123 6.81 5.00 -5.86
CA ARG A 123 8.02 4.95 -5.04
C ARG A 123 7.65 5.27 -3.59
N VAL A 124 7.76 4.28 -2.72
CA VAL A 124 7.54 4.44 -1.29
C VAL A 124 8.82 4.97 -0.63
N THR A 125 8.68 6.04 0.16
CA THR A 125 9.76 6.65 0.92
C THR A 125 9.38 6.72 2.40
N GLU A 126 10.38 6.78 3.28
CA GLU A 126 10.15 6.92 4.73
C GLU A 126 9.31 8.16 5.06
N GLY A 127 9.60 9.31 4.40
CA GLY A 127 8.82 10.54 4.59
C GLY A 127 7.36 10.42 4.14
N LEU A 128 7.07 9.61 3.11
CA LEU A 128 5.69 9.33 2.69
C LEU A 128 4.96 8.50 3.75
N LEU A 129 5.57 7.42 4.20
CA LEU A 129 5.01 6.56 5.25
C LEU A 129 4.78 7.31 6.56
N GLY A 130 5.76 8.13 6.97
CA GLY A 130 5.63 8.98 8.16
C GLY A 130 4.43 9.91 8.10
N ARG A 131 4.22 10.60 6.97
CA ARG A 131 3.05 11.47 6.75
C ARG A 131 1.75 10.70 6.80
N LEU A 132 1.66 9.54 6.13
CA LEU A 132 0.45 8.74 6.10
C LEU A 132 0.04 8.24 7.49
N LEU A 133 1.01 7.86 8.32
CA LEU A 133 0.75 7.39 9.69
C LEU A 133 0.23 8.49 10.62
N GLN A 134 0.47 9.79 10.30
CA GLN A 134 -0.06 10.93 11.04
C GLN A 134 -1.52 11.26 10.68
N HIS A 135 -2.02 10.77 9.54
CA HIS A 135 -3.40 11.00 9.14
C HIS A 135 -4.41 10.23 10.03
N ARG A 136 -5.65 10.73 10.07
CA ARG A 136 -6.77 10.04 10.72
C ARG A 136 -7.19 8.81 9.90
N LEU A 137 -6.51 7.71 10.15
CA LEU A 137 -6.83 6.40 9.57
C LEU A 137 -7.41 5.48 10.64
N SER A 138 -8.16 4.47 10.21
CA SER A 138 -8.55 3.39 11.12
C SER A 138 -7.30 2.69 11.69
N GLY A 139 -7.39 2.14 12.90
CA GLY A 139 -6.28 1.41 13.52
C GLY A 139 -5.76 0.28 12.63
N PHE A 140 -6.65 -0.38 11.89
CA PHE A 140 -6.28 -1.45 10.98
C PHE A 140 -5.41 -0.96 9.80
N TYR A 141 -5.76 0.16 9.14
CA TYR A 141 -4.90 0.73 8.10
C TYR A 141 -3.54 1.19 8.65
N LYS A 142 -3.51 1.75 9.86
CA LYS A 142 -2.25 2.10 10.52
C LYS A 142 -1.38 0.87 10.78
N LEU A 143 -1.97 -0.24 11.21
CA LEU A 143 -1.26 -1.51 11.38
C LEU A 143 -0.66 -1.98 10.04
N VAL A 144 -1.45 -1.99 8.97
CA VAL A 144 -0.98 -2.41 7.64
C VAL A 144 0.15 -1.52 7.14
N LEU A 145 0.06 -0.19 7.31
CA LEU A 145 1.13 0.73 6.93
C LEU A 145 2.41 0.53 7.75
N ASN A 146 2.30 0.18 9.03
CA ASN A 146 3.47 -0.16 9.85
C ASN A 146 4.14 -1.45 9.38
N ILE A 147 3.35 -2.46 8.96
CA ILE A 147 3.91 -3.68 8.33
C ILE A 147 4.60 -3.34 7.01
N CYS A 148 3.98 -2.52 6.16
CA CYS A 148 4.62 -2.02 4.95
C CYS A 148 5.94 -1.32 5.26
N ARG A 149 5.96 -0.41 6.25
CA ARG A 149 7.16 0.29 6.69
C ARG A 149 8.26 -0.70 7.10
N LEU A 150 7.91 -1.69 7.92
CA LEU A 150 8.86 -2.70 8.36
C LEU A 150 9.49 -3.45 7.17
N ILE A 151 8.68 -3.86 6.19
CA ILE A 151 9.18 -4.53 4.98
C ILE A 151 10.13 -3.61 4.19
N TRP A 152 9.79 -2.32 4.04
CA TRP A 152 10.64 -1.36 3.33
C TRP A 152 11.95 -1.10 4.06
N ASP A 153 11.93 -0.98 5.38
CA ASP A 153 13.11 -0.74 6.22
C ASP A 153 14.03 -1.98 6.27
N SER A 154 13.44 -3.19 6.10
CA SER A 154 14.16 -4.47 6.15
C SER A 154 14.66 -4.99 4.79
N THR A 155 14.44 -4.27 3.70
CA THR A 155 14.82 -4.73 2.36
C THR A 155 15.81 -3.80 1.69
N LEU A 156 16.93 -4.36 1.19
CA LEU A 156 17.93 -3.64 0.42
C LEU A 156 17.92 -4.07 -1.05
N PRO A 157 18.28 -3.17 -1.99
CA PRO A 157 18.54 -3.56 -3.37
C PRO A 157 19.75 -4.50 -3.41
N CYS A 158 19.63 -5.65 -4.06
CA CYS A 158 20.77 -6.47 -4.39
C CYS A 158 21.74 -5.69 -5.29
N LYS A 159 23.02 -5.91 -5.14
CA LYS A 159 24.06 -5.32 -6.02
C LYS A 159 23.97 -5.85 -7.45
N ASP A 160 23.19 -6.90 -7.68
CA ASP A 160 23.01 -7.52 -9.00
C ASP A 160 22.02 -6.73 -9.88
N LYS A 161 22.31 -6.73 -11.19
CA LYS A 161 21.64 -5.91 -12.21
C LYS A 161 20.15 -6.24 -12.46
N ASP A 162 19.61 -7.28 -11.83
CA ASP A 162 18.25 -7.81 -12.12
C ASP A 162 17.11 -7.19 -11.29
N GLY A 163 17.38 -6.16 -10.50
CA GLY A 163 16.34 -5.52 -9.68
C GLY A 163 15.77 -6.43 -8.58
N ARG A 164 16.49 -7.48 -8.21
CA ARG A 164 16.19 -8.34 -7.08
C ARG A 164 16.49 -7.63 -5.77
N LEU A 165 15.82 -8.05 -4.71
CA LEU A 165 15.96 -7.48 -3.38
C LEU A 165 16.36 -8.59 -2.41
N GLU A 166 17.25 -8.26 -1.50
CA GLU A 166 17.58 -9.11 -0.36
C GLU A 166 16.90 -8.58 0.89
N PHE A 167 16.45 -9.48 1.70
CA PHE A 167 16.01 -9.15 3.05
C PHE A 167 17.25 -9.07 3.94
N LEU A 168 17.35 -8.00 4.72
CA LEU A 168 18.44 -7.88 5.69
C LEU A 168 18.34 -9.04 6.68
N ASP A 169 19.38 -9.87 6.72
CA ASP A 169 19.49 -10.89 7.74
C ASP A 169 19.82 -10.23 9.08
N PHE A 170 18.80 -10.14 9.94
CA PHE A 170 18.95 -9.56 11.26
C PHE A 170 19.33 -10.61 12.31
N THR A 171 19.48 -11.89 11.91
CA THR A 171 19.78 -12.98 12.85
C THR A 171 21.14 -12.83 13.50
N GLU A 172 22.08 -12.10 12.87
CA GLU A 172 23.41 -11.80 13.41
C GLU A 172 23.48 -10.48 14.21
N ASP A 173 22.45 -9.63 14.13
CA ASP A 173 22.44 -8.31 14.78
C ASP A 173 21.25 -8.18 15.75
N ASP A 174 21.37 -8.77 16.91
CA ASP A 174 20.38 -8.71 18.01
C ASP A 174 19.95 -7.28 18.35
N PHE A 175 20.83 -6.29 18.15
CA PHE A 175 20.53 -4.91 18.43
C PHE A 175 19.54 -4.32 17.40
N ARG A 176 19.71 -4.62 16.12
CA ARG A 176 18.79 -4.15 15.07
C ARG A 176 17.43 -4.86 15.13
N MET A 177 17.44 -6.18 15.42
CA MET A 177 16.21 -6.93 15.65
C MET A 177 15.40 -6.33 16.80
N ASN A 178 16.05 -6.05 17.92
CA ASN A 178 15.41 -5.42 19.08
C ASN A 178 14.86 -4.02 18.73
N CYS A 179 15.62 -3.18 18.02
CA CYS A 179 15.16 -1.85 17.59
C CYS A 179 13.95 -1.92 16.66
N ILE A 180 13.91 -2.88 15.73
CA ILE A 180 12.78 -3.07 14.80
C ILE A 180 11.57 -3.59 15.57
N PHE A 181 11.77 -4.57 16.44
CA PHE A 181 10.72 -5.16 17.25
C PHE A 181 10.18 -4.17 18.28
N GLU A 182 11.04 -3.40 18.94
CA GLU A 182 10.63 -2.31 19.86
C GLU A 182 9.84 -1.22 19.13
N ARG A 183 10.28 -0.79 17.95
CA ARG A 183 9.51 0.17 17.12
C ARG A 183 8.15 -0.39 16.74
N PHE A 184 8.08 -1.66 16.37
CA PHE A 184 6.82 -2.34 16.04
C PHE A 184 5.92 -2.39 17.28
N LEU A 185 6.42 -2.83 18.43
CA LEU A 185 5.68 -2.90 19.68
C LEU A 185 5.27 -1.52 20.19
N MET A 186 6.17 -0.52 20.18
CA MET A 186 5.82 0.83 20.59
C MET A 186 4.73 1.45 19.71
N ASN A 187 4.79 1.24 18.40
CA ASN A 187 3.73 1.72 17.51
C ASN A 187 2.44 0.94 17.69
N PHE A 188 2.52 -0.37 17.94
CA PHE A 188 1.36 -1.20 18.25
C PHE A 188 0.70 -0.79 19.56
N CYS A 189 1.48 -0.57 20.64
CA CYS A 189 0.96 -0.12 21.93
C CYS A 189 0.38 1.29 21.88
N LYS A 190 1.02 2.24 21.18
CA LYS A 190 0.50 3.61 21.00
C LYS A 190 -0.82 3.66 20.22
N LEU A 191 -1.14 2.64 19.44
CA LEU A 191 -2.38 2.57 18.67
C LEU A 191 -3.51 1.88 19.43
N ASN A 192 -3.19 1.17 20.53
CA ASN A 192 -4.15 0.38 21.31
C ASN A 192 -4.30 0.87 22.76
N CYS A 193 -3.59 1.92 23.18
CA CYS A 193 -3.78 2.69 24.39
C CYS A 193 -4.23 4.11 24.05
#